data_fb38c6c507d479d3f05a4b95759caa2c
#
_entry.id   fb38c6c507d479d3f05a4b95759caa2c
#
_cell.length_a   1.000
_cell.length_b   1.000
_cell.length_c   1.000
_cell.angle_alpha   90.00
_cell.angle_beta   90.00
_cell.angle_gamma   90.00
#
_symmetry.space_group_name_H-M   'P 1'
#
loop_
_entity.id
_entity.type
_entity.pdbx_description
1 polymer ?
#
loop_
_entity_poly.entity_id
_entity_poly.type
_entity_poly.pdbx_seq_one_letter_code
_entity_poly.pdbx_strand_id
1 'polypeptide(L)' 'MLVLTRKSGESITIGDDIRIFIQEVRGNQVKIGIQAPPHVAVHREEIYLRIQEENRRAAQTTPEMIQSALSRFKINRQGQ' A
#
# COMPACT_ATOMS: atom_id res chain seq x y z
N MET A 1 -7.09 13.29 -4.15
CA MET A 1 -7.34 11.89 -3.76
C MET A 1 -8.75 11.48 -4.16
N LEU A 2 -8.91 10.28 -4.65
CA LEU A 2 -10.23 9.74 -4.95
C LEU A 2 -10.79 9.05 -3.71
N VAL A 3 -11.99 9.43 -3.31
CA VAL A 3 -12.68 8.80 -2.18
C VAL A 3 -14.00 8.25 -2.69
N LEU A 4 -14.27 6.99 -2.37
CA LEU A 4 -15.50 6.35 -2.82
C LEU A 4 -16.01 5.38 -1.76
N THR A 5 -17.27 5.02 -1.85
CA THR A 5 -17.93 4.12 -0.92
C THR A 5 -18.35 2.85 -1.65
N ARG A 6 -18.06 1.69 -1.06
CA ARG A 6 -18.46 0.40 -1.62
C ARG A 6 -19.08 -0.47 -0.52
N LYS A 7 -19.98 -1.34 -0.93
CA LYS A 7 -20.65 -2.27 -0.02
C LYS A 7 -19.98 -3.64 -0.11
N SER A 8 -20.30 -4.49 0.86
CA SER A 8 -19.87 -5.88 0.84
C SER A 8 -20.26 -6.54 -0.47
N GLY A 9 -19.34 -7.26 -1.08
CA GLY A 9 -19.56 -7.93 -2.36
C GLY A 9 -19.24 -7.09 -3.58
N GLU A 10 -18.96 -5.81 -3.41
CA GLU A 10 -18.63 -4.92 -4.52
C GLU A 10 -17.11 -4.81 -4.69
N SER A 11 -16.68 -4.27 -5.82
CA SER A 11 -15.27 -4.19 -6.13
C SER A 11 -14.88 -2.84 -6.73
N ILE A 12 -13.57 -2.61 -6.77
CA ILE A 12 -12.96 -1.41 -7.36
C ILE A 12 -11.86 -1.89 -8.31
N THR A 13 -11.80 -1.29 -9.49
CA THR A 13 -10.73 -1.58 -10.44
C THR A 13 -9.75 -0.43 -10.49
N ILE A 14 -8.46 -0.74 -10.39
CA ILE A 14 -7.38 0.25 -10.51
C ILE A 14 -6.55 -0.12 -11.72
N GLY A 15 -6.52 0.77 -12.70
CA GLY A 15 -5.91 0.45 -13.98
C GLY A 15 -6.64 -0.68 -14.66
N ASP A 16 -5.90 -1.54 -15.35
CA ASP A 16 -6.49 -2.67 -16.07
C ASP A 16 -6.28 -4.01 -15.35
N ASP A 17 -5.38 -4.04 -14.36
CA ASP A 17 -4.88 -5.30 -13.82
C ASP A 17 -4.96 -5.42 -12.31
N ILE A 18 -5.46 -4.40 -11.61
CA ILE A 18 -5.61 -4.44 -10.16
C ILE A 18 -7.08 -4.35 -9.82
N ARG A 19 -7.54 -5.29 -8.99
CA ARG A 19 -8.93 -5.32 -8.54
C ARG A 19 -8.98 -5.48 -7.03
N ILE A 20 -9.80 -4.65 -6.40
CA ILE A 20 -9.99 -4.67 -4.95
C ILE A 20 -11.43 -5.14 -4.69
N PHE A 21 -11.57 -6.19 -3.88
CA PHE A 21 -12.87 -6.75 -3.52
C PHE A 21 -13.18 -6.40 -2.07
N ILE A 22 -14.37 -5.88 -1.83
CA ILE A 22 -14.87 -5.70 -0.47
C ILE A 22 -15.59 -6.99 -0.10
N GLN A 23 -14.91 -7.87 0.64
CA GLN A 23 -15.42 -9.19 0.96
C GLN A 23 -16.43 -9.13 2.10
N GLU A 24 -16.12 -8.38 3.15
CA GLU A 24 -16.98 -8.32 4.32
C GLU A 24 -16.76 -7.01 5.04
N VAL A 25 -17.85 -6.41 5.51
CA VAL A 25 -17.79 -5.23 6.38
C VAL A 25 -18.40 -5.62 7.71
N ARG A 26 -17.63 -5.50 8.79
CA ARG A 26 -18.07 -5.89 10.11
C ARG A 26 -17.68 -4.80 11.11
N GLY A 27 -18.65 -4.01 11.55
CA GLY A 27 -18.39 -2.90 12.46
C GLY A 27 -17.40 -1.91 11.84
N ASN A 28 -16.28 -1.71 12.51
CA ASN A 28 -15.22 -0.82 12.03
C ASN A 28 -14.10 -1.57 11.31
N GLN A 29 -14.34 -2.82 10.94
CA GLN A 29 -13.37 -3.64 10.22
C GLN A 29 -13.89 -3.98 8.84
N VAL A 30 -12.99 -3.99 7.85
CA VAL A 30 -13.33 -4.33 6.47
C VAL A 30 -12.36 -5.40 6.00
N LYS A 31 -12.92 -6.49 5.45
CA LYS A 31 -12.12 -7.54 4.86
C LYS A 31 -12.01 -7.27 3.37
N ILE A 32 -10.78 -7.10 2.90
CA ILE A 32 -10.50 -6.69 1.53
C ILE A 32 -9.65 -7.76 0.86
N GLY A 33 -10.07 -8.19 -0.33
CA GLY A 33 -9.26 -9.02 -1.21
C GLY A 33 -8.66 -8.16 -2.31
N ILE A 34 -7.39 -8.38 -2.61
CA ILE A 34 -6.70 -7.61 -3.64
C ILE A 34 -6.12 -8.58 -4.67
N GLN A 35 -6.48 -8.35 -5.93
CA GLN A 35 -5.94 -9.10 -7.05
C GLN A 35 -5.02 -8.17 -7.83
N ALA A 36 -3.73 -8.55 -7.93
CA ALA A 36 -2.73 -7.74 -8.59
C ALA A 36 -1.76 -8.65 -9.35
N PRO A 37 -1.10 -8.13 -10.39
CA PRO A 37 -0.12 -8.92 -11.14
C PRO A 37 1.12 -9.22 -10.27
N PRO A 38 1.91 -10.27 -10.65
CA PRO A 38 3.05 -10.69 -9.82
C PRO A 38 4.12 -9.63 -9.60
N HIS A 39 4.24 -8.67 -10.51
CA HIS A 39 5.25 -7.63 -10.38
C HIS A 39 4.83 -6.50 -9.45
N VAL A 40 3.60 -6.53 -8.95
CA VAL A 40 3.09 -5.55 -8.00
C VAL A 40 2.96 -6.21 -6.64
N ALA A 41 3.78 -5.78 -5.70
CA ALA A 41 3.72 -6.27 -4.32
C ALA A 41 2.60 -5.54 -3.57
N VAL A 42 1.81 -6.30 -2.82
CA VAL A 42 0.70 -5.75 -2.06
C VAL A 42 0.95 -6.01 -0.58
N HIS A 43 1.06 -4.93 0.19
CA HIS A 43 1.31 -5.01 1.63
C HIS A 43 0.41 -4.02 2.36
N ARG A 44 0.02 -4.39 3.59
CA ARG A 44 -0.54 -3.39 4.49
C ARG A 44 0.55 -2.36 4.79
N GLU A 45 0.15 -1.12 5.03
CA GLU A 45 1.14 -0.05 5.18
C GLU A 45 2.14 -0.33 6.30
N GLU A 46 1.69 -0.80 7.45
CA GLU A 46 2.58 -1.08 8.58
C GLU A 46 3.60 -2.18 8.25
N ILE A 47 3.22 -3.13 7.41
CA ILE A 47 4.15 -4.18 6.96
C ILE A 47 5.12 -3.62 5.92
N TYR A 48 4.63 -2.81 5.01
CA TYR A 48 5.48 -2.15 4.01
C TYR A 48 6.58 -1.32 4.67
N LEU A 49 6.22 -0.55 5.68
CA LEU A 49 7.19 0.28 6.40
C LEU A 49 8.24 -0.56 7.11
N ARG A 50 7.85 -1.71 7.67
CA ARG A 50 8.77 -2.62 8.32
C ARG A 50 9.77 -3.20 7.32
N ILE A 51 9.30 -3.60 6.14
CA ILE A 51 10.15 -4.14 5.09
C ILE A 51 11.16 -3.07 4.63
N GLN A 52 10.70 -1.84 4.46
CA GLN A 52 11.57 -0.73 4.08
C GLN A 52 12.69 -0.52 5.10
N GLU A 53 12.37 -0.56 6.38
CA GLU A 53 13.34 -0.40 7.44
C GLU A 53 14.36 -1.55 7.46
N GLU A 54 13.90 -2.79 7.33
CA GLU A 54 14.77 -3.95 7.29
C GLU A 54 15.71 -3.90 6.09
N ASN A 55 15.21 -3.53 4.92
CA ASN A 55 16.03 -3.41 3.73
C ASN A 55 17.08 -2.31 3.88
N ARG A 56 16.73 -1.22 4.51
CA ARG A 56 17.65 -0.13 4.78
C ARG A 56 18.81 -0.61 5.67
N ARG A 57 18.50 -1.33 6.73
CA ARG A 57 19.52 -1.88 7.64
C ARG A 57 20.40 -2.89 6.93
N ALA A 58 19.81 -3.78 6.15
CA ALA A 58 20.55 -4.83 5.44
C ALA A 58 21.47 -4.25 4.39
N ALA A 59 21.05 -3.18 3.73
CA ALA A 59 21.83 -2.53 2.67
C ALA A 59 22.93 -1.63 3.23
N GLN A 60 22.93 -1.33 4.52
CA GLN A 60 23.88 -0.42 5.14
C GLN A 60 24.03 0.89 4.37
N THR A 61 22.89 1.46 4.02
CA THR A 61 22.83 2.68 3.22
C THR A 61 23.39 3.87 3.99
N THR A 62 23.91 4.86 3.24
CA THR A 62 24.40 6.10 3.84
C THR A 62 23.23 6.92 4.38
N PRO A 63 23.50 7.82 5.34
CA PRO A 63 22.42 8.68 5.85
C PRO A 63 21.74 9.50 4.76
N GLU A 64 22.49 9.94 3.75
CA GLU A 64 21.93 10.69 2.64
C GLU A 64 20.92 9.85 1.85
N MET A 65 21.28 8.60 1.57
CA MET A 65 20.38 7.68 0.87
C MET A 65 19.12 7.42 1.68
N ILE A 66 19.28 7.30 3.00
CA ILE A 66 18.16 7.08 3.90
C ILE A 66 17.21 8.28 3.86
N GLN A 67 17.75 9.49 3.96
CA GLN A 67 16.94 10.70 3.92
C GLN A 67 16.23 10.85 2.58
N SER A 68 16.93 10.55 1.49
CA SER A 68 16.34 10.61 0.17
C SER A 68 15.13 9.66 0.03
N ALA A 69 15.29 8.44 0.53
CA ALA A 69 14.21 7.46 0.49
C ALA A 69 13.03 7.90 1.35
N LEU A 70 13.30 8.42 2.53
CA LEU A 70 12.26 8.92 3.43
C LEU A 70 11.53 10.12 2.84
N SER A 71 12.27 11.02 2.18
CA SER A 71 11.67 12.18 1.53
C SER A 71 10.73 11.76 0.42
N ARG A 72 11.12 10.80 -0.41
CA ARG A 72 10.25 10.28 -1.46
C ARG A 72 8.99 9.66 -0.89
N PHE A 73 9.14 8.93 0.19
CA PHE A 73 8.01 8.29 0.85
C PHE A 73 7.02 9.33 1.39
N LYS A 74 7.53 10.38 2.03
CA LYS A 74 6.69 11.45 2.55
C LYS A 74 5.95 12.18 1.43
N ILE A 75 6.64 12.45 0.31
CA ILE A 75 6.02 13.10 -0.85
C ILE A 75 4.89 12.26 -1.39
N ASN A 76 5.09 10.95 -1.51
CA ASN A 76 4.06 10.04 -1.99
C ASN A 76 2.83 10.05 -1.08
N ARG A 77 3.03 10.08 0.22
CA ARG A 77 1.93 10.13 1.18
C ARG A 77 1.17 11.45 1.08
N GLN A 78 1.88 12.56 0.91
CA GLN A 78 1.27 13.88 0.78
C GLN A 78 0.54 14.03 -0.54
N GLY A 79 0.95 13.33 -1.56
CA GLY A 79 0.32 13.36 -2.87
C GLY A 79 -1.01 12.62 -2.92
N GLN A 80 -1.34 11.91 -1.88
CA GLN A 80 -2.61 11.22 -1.77
C GLN A 80 -3.64 12.16 -1.14
#